data_0658b729b9394a50c1ec0a9f2a94b03e
#
_entry.id   0658b729b9394a50c1ec0a9f2a94b03e
#
_cell.length_a   1.000
_cell.length_b   1.000
_cell.length_c   1.000
_cell.angle_alpha   90.00
_cell.angle_beta   90.00
_cell.angle_gamma   90.00
#
_symmetry.space_group_name_H-M   'P 1'
#
loop_
_entity.id
_entity.type
_entity.pdbx_description
1 polymer ?
#
loop_
_entity_poly.entity_id
_entity_poly.type
_entity_poly.pdbx_seq_one_letter_code
_entity_poly.pdbx_strand_id
1 'polypeptide(L)'
;MRAIAALVFLKHLEIESGQKIVDLFDFFIGTSAGGINALNIAGLGMNAKDLEIFWSEENLTKTMSKSFWDTASFLQTKPKYDGIGKREVFYEYFKDLSLGESGKPVAVLAYDVEQRKPRLLSSYGTPGIKMLSAASATSAAPIYYSTYEIDDGSWLIDGGIVANNPSLLGYSEAKKLFPNDQIKVLSIGAGINRRKINGKHSSKWGALSWFNHDILGIMLESSMFDEIATDLIGKDYLRVNSSTGLVNRRMDDN
;
A
#
# COMPACT_ATOMS: atom_id res chain seq x y z
N MET A 1 10.50 3.57 -6.41
CA MET A 1 9.39 2.93 -5.65
C MET A 1 8.34 2.39 -6.62
N ARG A 2 7.87 1.14 -6.45
CA ARG A 2 6.92 0.48 -7.40
C ARG A 2 5.53 1.18 -7.50
N ALA A 3 5.15 1.99 -6.51
CA ALA A 3 3.89 2.74 -6.53
C ALA A 3 3.69 3.63 -7.77
N ILE A 4 4.80 4.11 -8.36
CA ILE A 4 4.79 4.95 -9.57
C ILE A 4 4.18 4.23 -10.78
N ALA A 5 4.32 2.90 -10.87
CA ALA A 5 3.72 2.15 -11.98
C ALA A 5 2.18 2.27 -12.02
N ALA A 6 1.54 2.33 -10.84
CA ALA A 6 0.10 2.55 -10.74
C ALA A 6 -0.31 3.94 -11.23
N LEU A 7 0.53 4.96 -10.99
CA LEU A 7 0.22 6.35 -11.38
C LEU A 7 0.15 6.52 -12.90
N VAL A 8 1.01 5.84 -13.64
CA VAL A 8 1.00 5.88 -15.11
C VAL A 8 -0.35 5.41 -15.64
N PHE A 9 -0.88 4.31 -15.10
CA PHE A 9 -2.19 3.81 -15.47
C PHE A 9 -3.30 4.79 -15.06
N LEU A 10 -3.29 5.31 -13.84
CA LEU A 10 -4.29 6.26 -13.35
C LEU A 10 -4.32 7.54 -14.20
N LYS A 11 -3.16 8.03 -14.63
CA LYS A 11 -3.06 9.20 -15.51
C LYS A 11 -3.70 8.96 -16.88
N HIS A 12 -3.43 7.79 -17.49
CA HIS A 12 -4.09 7.43 -18.74
C HIS A 12 -5.59 7.26 -18.56
N LEU A 13 -6.05 6.70 -17.45
CA LEU A 13 -7.46 6.55 -17.14
C LEU A 13 -8.18 7.92 -17.06
N GLU A 14 -7.58 8.93 -16.43
CA GLU A 14 -8.12 10.29 -16.40
C GLU A 14 -8.15 10.95 -17.79
N ILE A 15 -7.09 10.77 -18.57
CA ILE A 15 -7.01 11.31 -19.94
C ILE A 15 -8.11 10.71 -20.82
N GLU A 16 -8.24 9.39 -20.83
CA GLU A 16 -9.18 8.68 -21.69
C GLU A 16 -10.65 8.88 -21.26
N SER A 17 -10.90 8.95 -19.94
CA SER A 17 -12.27 9.18 -19.44
C SER A 17 -12.70 10.65 -19.43
N GLY A 18 -11.75 11.58 -19.42
CA GLY A 18 -12.02 13.01 -19.22
C GLY A 18 -12.53 13.35 -17.81
N GLN A 19 -12.40 12.43 -16.84
CA GLN A 19 -12.89 12.57 -15.48
C GLN A 19 -11.77 12.35 -14.47
N LYS A 20 -11.90 12.93 -13.27
CA LYS A 20 -10.99 12.63 -12.17
C LYS A 20 -11.22 11.21 -11.64
N ILE A 21 -10.16 10.56 -11.17
CA ILE A 21 -10.26 9.20 -10.61
C ILE A 21 -11.30 9.11 -9.49
N VAL A 22 -11.38 10.14 -8.64
CA VAL A 22 -12.34 10.19 -7.52
C VAL A 22 -13.80 10.15 -7.98
N ASP A 23 -14.08 10.65 -9.19
CA ASP A 23 -15.43 10.68 -9.76
C ASP A 23 -15.80 9.38 -10.49
N LEU A 24 -14.78 8.57 -10.87
CA LEU A 24 -14.98 7.31 -11.59
C LEU A 24 -15.36 6.14 -10.66
N PHE A 25 -15.07 6.25 -9.37
CA PHE A 25 -15.25 5.16 -8.41
C PHE A 25 -15.98 5.62 -7.16
N ASP A 26 -16.73 4.69 -6.54
CA ASP A 26 -17.55 4.95 -5.35
C ASP A 26 -16.87 4.51 -4.05
N PHE A 27 -15.86 3.65 -4.12
CA PHE A 27 -15.11 3.15 -2.98
C PHE A 27 -13.66 2.89 -3.35
N PHE A 28 -12.76 3.23 -2.43
CA PHE A 28 -11.32 3.06 -2.58
C PHE A 28 -10.76 2.20 -1.47
N ILE A 29 -9.95 1.22 -1.81
CA ILE A 29 -9.23 0.40 -0.82
C ILE A 29 -7.80 0.16 -1.28
N GLY A 30 -6.88 0.17 -0.33
CA GLY A 30 -5.48 -0.08 -0.64
C GLY A 30 -4.68 -0.65 0.51
N THR A 31 -3.50 -1.15 0.19
CA THR A 31 -2.51 -1.64 1.16
C THR A 31 -1.19 -0.95 0.89
N SER A 32 -0.46 -0.55 1.95
CA SER A 32 0.85 0.09 1.84
C SER A 32 0.80 1.34 0.94
N ALA A 33 1.65 1.46 -0.06
CA ALA A 33 1.63 2.56 -1.02
C ALA A 33 0.29 2.68 -1.78
N GLY A 34 -0.39 1.57 -2.04
CA GLY A 34 -1.75 1.55 -2.60
C GLY A 34 -2.78 2.15 -1.64
N GLY A 35 -2.60 1.94 -0.33
CA GLY A 35 -3.42 2.57 0.72
C GLY A 35 -3.20 4.08 0.79
N ILE A 36 -1.96 4.55 0.65
CA ILE A 36 -1.63 5.98 0.56
C ILE A 36 -2.32 6.61 -0.65
N ASN A 37 -2.26 5.96 -1.83
CA ASN A 37 -2.96 6.44 -3.02
C ASN A 37 -4.47 6.51 -2.82
N ALA A 38 -5.07 5.48 -2.21
CA ALA A 38 -6.50 5.45 -1.90
C ALA A 38 -6.91 6.62 -0.98
N LEU A 39 -6.12 6.91 0.06
CA LEU A 39 -6.36 8.05 0.97
C LEU A 39 -6.21 9.39 0.26
N ASN A 40 -5.20 9.56 -0.58
CA ASN A 40 -4.99 10.79 -1.34
C ASN A 40 -6.13 11.04 -2.35
N ILE A 41 -6.58 10.00 -3.05
CA ILE A 41 -7.67 10.13 -4.03
C ILE A 41 -9.01 10.37 -3.31
N ALA A 42 -9.39 9.49 -2.41
CA ALA A 42 -10.70 9.54 -1.76
C ALA A 42 -10.80 10.65 -0.70
N GLY A 43 -9.72 10.88 0.05
CA GLY A 43 -9.69 11.85 1.15
C GLY A 43 -9.44 13.27 0.68
N LEU A 44 -8.50 13.47 -0.25
CA LEU A 44 -8.05 14.80 -0.69
C LEU A 44 -8.55 15.16 -2.11
N GLY A 45 -9.21 14.24 -2.81
CA GLY A 45 -9.66 14.47 -4.20
C GLY A 45 -8.51 14.64 -5.19
N MET A 46 -7.32 14.09 -4.88
CA MET A 46 -6.15 14.21 -5.75
C MET A 46 -6.38 13.52 -7.08
N ASN A 47 -6.01 14.21 -8.15
CA ASN A 47 -5.90 13.63 -9.49
C ASN A 47 -4.53 12.96 -9.70
N ALA A 48 -4.33 12.34 -10.86
CA ALA A 48 -3.08 11.64 -11.16
C ALA A 48 -1.84 12.56 -11.14
N LYS A 49 -1.98 13.83 -11.52
CA LYS A 49 -0.89 14.81 -11.49
C LYS A 49 -0.52 15.19 -10.06
N ASP A 50 -1.50 15.35 -9.18
CA ASP A 50 -1.27 15.63 -7.76
C ASP A 50 -0.55 14.45 -7.09
N LEU A 51 -0.92 13.21 -7.45
CA LEU A 51 -0.23 12.01 -7.00
C LEU A 51 1.21 11.93 -7.52
N GLU A 52 1.50 12.35 -8.76
CA GLU A 52 2.88 12.45 -9.27
C GLU A 52 3.71 13.42 -8.41
N ILE A 53 3.15 14.54 -8.00
CA ILE A 53 3.81 15.52 -7.11
C ILE A 53 4.01 14.90 -5.71
N PHE A 54 2.98 14.23 -5.17
CA PHE A 54 3.08 13.53 -3.89
C PHE A 54 4.22 12.50 -3.89
N TRP A 55 4.39 11.73 -4.96
CA TRP A 55 5.44 10.73 -5.14
C TRP A 55 6.70 11.29 -5.82
N SER A 56 6.96 12.60 -5.73
CA SER A 56 8.18 13.23 -6.25
C SER A 56 9.44 12.64 -5.60
N GLU A 57 10.57 12.74 -6.30
CA GLU A 57 11.87 12.29 -5.78
C GLU A 57 12.21 12.97 -4.45
N GLU A 58 11.85 14.25 -4.29
CA GLU A 58 12.04 14.99 -3.04
C GLU A 58 11.28 14.33 -1.88
N ASN A 59 9.98 14.09 -2.05
CA ASN A 59 9.16 13.46 -1.01
C ASN A 59 9.59 12.01 -0.74
N LEU A 60 9.97 11.27 -1.77
CA LEU A 60 10.51 9.92 -1.62
C LEU A 60 11.81 9.92 -0.81
N THR A 61 12.69 10.85 -1.08
CA THR A 61 13.97 11.00 -0.34
C THR A 61 13.70 11.34 1.13
N LYS A 62 12.76 12.25 1.41
CA LYS A 62 12.33 12.56 2.78
C LYS A 62 11.75 11.32 3.48
N THR A 63 10.86 10.58 2.82
CA THR A 63 10.21 9.38 3.41
C THR A 63 11.20 8.26 3.72
N MET A 64 12.32 8.18 3.00
CA MET A 64 13.38 7.18 3.18
C MET A 64 14.59 7.74 3.94
N SER A 65 14.41 8.75 4.79
CA SER A 65 15.46 9.30 5.62
C SER A 65 16.02 8.23 6.58
N LYS A 66 17.36 8.18 6.66
CA LYS A 66 18.06 7.28 7.58
C LYS A 66 18.43 8.03 8.85
N SER A 67 18.30 7.37 9.99
CA SER A 67 18.87 7.90 11.22
C SER A 67 20.40 7.97 11.11
N PHE A 68 20.99 9.08 11.59
CA PHE A 68 22.43 9.30 11.58
C PHE A 68 23.22 8.16 12.28
N TRP A 69 22.60 7.44 13.21
CA TRP A 69 23.21 6.38 14.02
C TRP A 69 23.20 4.99 13.38
N ASP A 70 22.50 4.78 12.25
CA ASP A 70 22.28 3.45 11.67
C ASP A 70 23.34 2.98 10.65
N THR A 71 24.30 3.85 10.30
CA THR A 71 25.35 3.51 9.32
C THR A 71 26.43 2.55 9.87
N ALA A 72 26.43 2.23 11.16
CA ALA A 72 27.50 1.49 11.83
C ALA A 72 27.15 0.04 12.23
N SER A 73 25.91 -0.44 12.04
CA SER A 73 25.52 -1.78 12.48
C SER A 73 25.59 -2.80 11.34
N PHE A 74 26.58 -3.69 11.42
CA PHE A 74 26.71 -4.88 10.54
C PHE A 74 25.49 -5.83 10.66
N LEU A 75 24.80 -5.81 11.79
CA LEU A 75 23.54 -6.51 12.03
C LEU A 75 22.45 -5.45 12.16
N GLN A 76 21.52 -5.40 11.21
CA GLN A 76 20.37 -4.49 11.27
C GLN A 76 19.45 -4.88 12.44
N THR A 77 19.72 -4.30 13.62
CA THR A 77 18.92 -4.50 14.84
C THR A 77 17.79 -3.47 15.00
N LYS A 78 17.76 -2.45 14.16
CA LYS A 78 16.77 -1.38 14.15
C LYS A 78 16.14 -1.26 12.76
N PRO A 79 14.97 -0.60 12.63
CA PRO A 79 14.38 -0.29 11.32
C PRO A 79 15.33 0.52 10.44
N LYS A 80 15.27 0.29 9.13
CA LYS A 80 16.16 0.94 8.15
C LYS A 80 15.94 2.46 8.07
N TYR A 81 14.71 2.92 8.30
CA TYR A 81 14.30 4.31 8.26
C TYR A 81 13.65 4.72 9.57
N ASP A 82 13.89 5.96 10.02
CA ASP A 82 13.34 6.51 11.27
C ASP A 82 11.85 6.87 11.17
N GLY A 83 11.33 7.01 9.96
CA GLY A 83 9.93 7.36 9.69
C GLY A 83 9.57 8.83 9.98
N ILE A 84 10.52 9.66 10.41
CA ILE A 84 10.28 11.09 10.72
C ILE A 84 9.87 11.81 9.44
N GLY A 85 10.70 11.77 8.40
CA GLY A 85 10.42 12.43 7.13
C GLY A 85 9.16 11.90 6.45
N LYS A 86 8.83 10.60 6.62
CA LYS A 86 7.56 10.03 6.16
C LYS A 86 6.36 10.72 6.83
N ARG A 87 6.41 10.90 8.15
CA ARG A 87 5.35 11.59 8.90
C ARG A 87 5.24 13.05 8.52
N GLU A 88 6.35 13.74 8.28
CA GLU A 88 6.37 15.13 7.83
C GLU A 88 5.66 15.27 6.48
N VAL A 89 6.00 14.43 5.48
CA VAL A 89 5.33 14.41 4.19
C VAL A 89 3.83 14.13 4.37
N PHE A 90 3.46 13.12 5.14
CA PHE A 90 2.03 12.83 5.36
C PHE A 90 1.30 13.95 6.07
N TYR A 91 1.94 14.63 7.05
CA TYR A 91 1.34 15.77 7.72
C TYR A 91 1.17 16.98 6.80
N GLU A 92 2.09 17.20 5.87
CA GLU A 92 1.98 18.27 4.88
C GLU A 92 0.68 18.15 4.06
N TYR A 93 0.27 16.94 3.69
CA TYR A 93 -0.92 16.68 2.88
C TYR A 93 -2.18 16.43 3.70
N PHE A 94 -2.13 15.52 4.66
CA PHE A 94 -3.33 15.11 5.42
C PHE A 94 -3.67 16.04 6.60
N LYS A 95 -2.70 16.81 7.12
CA LYS A 95 -2.89 17.66 8.29
C LYS A 95 -3.53 16.85 9.45
N ASP A 96 -4.62 17.36 9.98
CA ASP A 96 -5.41 16.72 11.05
C ASP A 96 -6.68 16.01 10.57
N LEU A 97 -6.83 15.84 9.25
CA LEU A 97 -8.00 15.18 8.67
C LEU A 97 -8.16 13.75 9.19
N SER A 98 -9.37 13.41 9.61
CA SER A 98 -9.78 12.06 9.98
C SER A 98 -10.30 11.27 8.79
N LEU A 99 -10.34 9.96 8.91
CA LEU A 99 -10.90 9.08 7.87
C LEU A 99 -12.37 9.43 7.56
N GLY A 100 -13.16 9.82 8.58
CA GLY A 100 -14.56 10.18 8.42
C GLY A 100 -14.80 11.45 7.60
N GLU A 101 -13.77 12.29 7.41
CA GLU A 101 -13.83 13.50 6.58
C GLU A 101 -13.49 13.22 5.10
N SER A 102 -13.29 11.96 4.74
CA SER A 102 -13.03 11.56 3.35
C SER A 102 -14.22 11.86 2.45
N GLY A 103 -13.98 12.44 1.28
CA GLY A 103 -15.01 12.76 0.28
C GLY A 103 -15.69 11.53 -0.34
N LYS A 104 -15.03 10.38 -0.33
CA LYS A 104 -15.55 9.07 -0.76
C LYS A 104 -15.23 8.00 0.28
N PRO A 105 -16.01 6.92 0.39
CA PRO A 105 -15.66 5.77 1.21
C PRO A 105 -14.26 5.27 0.89
N VAL A 106 -13.44 5.13 1.93
CA VAL A 106 -12.05 4.66 1.78
C VAL A 106 -11.68 3.71 2.92
N ALA A 107 -10.84 2.74 2.60
CA ALA A 107 -10.28 1.82 3.57
C ALA A 107 -8.80 1.53 3.27
N VAL A 108 -8.02 1.30 4.32
CA VAL A 108 -6.64 0.81 4.21
C VAL A 108 -6.41 -0.37 5.13
N LEU A 109 -5.63 -1.33 4.65
CA LEU A 109 -5.32 -2.53 5.40
C LEU A 109 -4.02 -2.36 6.17
N ALA A 110 -4.04 -2.74 7.45
CA ALA A 110 -2.89 -2.86 8.33
C ALA A 110 -2.96 -4.19 9.10
N TYR A 111 -1.97 -4.47 9.93
CA TYR A 111 -1.95 -5.63 10.81
C TYR A 111 -1.63 -5.22 12.24
N ASP A 112 -2.49 -5.59 13.16
CA ASP A 112 -2.33 -5.36 14.60
C ASP A 112 -1.40 -6.42 15.19
N VAL A 113 -0.23 -5.99 15.69
CA VAL A 113 0.81 -6.90 16.18
C VAL A 113 0.49 -7.45 17.57
N GLU A 114 -0.25 -6.70 18.39
CA GLU A 114 -0.63 -7.13 19.74
C GLU A 114 -1.80 -8.11 19.69
N GLN A 115 -2.82 -7.78 18.88
CA GLN A 115 -3.99 -8.65 18.72
C GLN A 115 -3.76 -9.76 17.68
N ARG A 116 -2.65 -9.71 16.94
CA ARG A 116 -2.26 -10.69 15.92
C ARG A 116 -3.35 -10.93 14.87
N LYS A 117 -3.96 -9.85 14.39
CA LYS A 117 -5.06 -9.91 13.39
C LYS A 117 -4.98 -8.79 12.37
N PRO A 118 -5.57 -8.98 11.18
CA PRO A 118 -5.78 -7.90 10.23
C PRO A 118 -6.59 -6.76 10.86
N ARG A 119 -6.22 -5.53 10.51
CA ARG A 119 -6.93 -4.32 10.91
C ARG A 119 -7.29 -3.51 9.68
N LEU A 120 -8.59 -3.36 9.43
CA LEU A 120 -9.10 -2.47 8.41
C LEU A 120 -9.39 -1.10 9.04
N LEU A 121 -8.72 -0.06 8.57
CA LEU A 121 -8.97 1.32 8.95
C LEU A 121 -9.79 1.95 7.83
N SER A 122 -10.98 2.46 8.15
CA SER A 122 -11.90 2.95 7.13
C SER A 122 -12.71 4.16 7.55
N SER A 123 -13.15 4.95 6.57
CA SER A 123 -13.97 6.13 6.78
C SER A 123 -15.35 5.83 7.39
N TYR A 124 -15.81 4.59 7.27
CA TYR A 124 -17.11 4.14 7.76
C TYR A 124 -17.05 3.26 9.01
N GLY A 125 -15.91 2.58 9.26
CA GLY A 125 -15.75 1.69 10.43
C GLY A 125 -14.91 2.29 11.55
N THR A 126 -13.97 3.17 11.22
CA THR A 126 -13.07 3.84 12.16
C THR A 126 -12.90 5.32 11.82
N PRO A 127 -14.01 6.11 11.73
CA PRO A 127 -14.01 7.46 11.19
C PRO A 127 -13.15 8.45 11.99
N GLY A 128 -12.93 8.22 13.28
CA GLY A 128 -12.13 9.08 14.14
C GLY A 128 -10.61 8.94 13.99
N ILE A 129 -10.11 7.89 13.28
CA ILE A 129 -8.67 7.73 13.07
C ILE A 129 -8.18 8.77 12.04
N LYS A 130 -7.05 9.42 12.33
CA LYS A 130 -6.45 10.39 11.39
C LYS A 130 -5.95 9.70 10.12
N MET A 131 -6.11 10.36 8.97
CA MET A 131 -5.59 9.86 7.68
C MET A 131 -4.08 9.68 7.73
N LEU A 132 -3.34 10.57 8.42
CA LEU A 132 -1.91 10.44 8.66
C LEU A 132 -1.58 9.13 9.38
N SER A 133 -2.33 8.80 10.43
CA SER A 133 -2.15 7.58 11.21
C SER A 133 -2.45 6.33 10.36
N ALA A 134 -3.53 6.36 9.59
CA ALA A 134 -3.90 5.29 8.68
C ALA A 134 -2.84 5.06 7.56
N ALA A 135 -2.34 6.15 6.96
CA ALA A 135 -1.27 6.10 5.96
C ALA A 135 0.04 5.55 6.55
N SER A 136 0.40 6.01 7.77
CA SER A 136 1.60 5.56 8.47
C SER A 136 1.53 4.09 8.84
N ALA A 137 0.39 3.62 9.35
CA ALA A 137 0.17 2.24 9.75
C ALA A 137 0.19 1.28 8.55
N THR A 138 -0.60 1.57 7.50
CA THR A 138 -0.67 0.70 6.31
C THR A 138 0.67 0.56 5.59
N SER A 139 1.59 1.53 5.75
CA SER A 139 2.92 1.58 5.13
C SER A 139 4.08 1.35 6.09
N ALA A 140 3.82 0.87 7.31
CA ALA A 140 4.85 0.51 8.29
C ALA A 140 5.45 -0.88 7.98
N ALA A 141 6.09 -1.01 6.82
CA ALA A 141 6.68 -2.28 6.37
C ALA A 141 7.78 -2.73 7.34
N PRO A 142 7.66 -3.95 7.92
CA PRO A 142 8.66 -4.51 8.83
C PRO A 142 10.06 -4.45 8.21
N ILE A 143 11.09 -4.26 9.04
CA ILE A 143 12.50 -4.06 8.64
C ILE A 143 12.77 -2.65 8.13
N TYR A 144 11.88 -2.07 7.32
CA TYR A 144 12.05 -0.73 6.78
C TYR A 144 11.63 0.35 7.77
N TYR A 145 10.50 0.17 8.45
CA TYR A 145 9.94 1.13 9.40
C TYR A 145 9.59 0.47 10.74
N SER A 146 9.54 1.29 11.79
CA SER A 146 9.02 0.87 13.10
C SER A 146 7.52 0.58 13.01
N THR A 147 7.05 -0.29 13.92
CA THR A 147 5.63 -0.42 14.23
C THR A 147 5.06 0.95 14.59
N TYR A 148 3.86 1.25 14.12
CA TYR A 148 3.22 2.55 14.30
C TYR A 148 2.04 2.46 15.26
N GLU A 149 2.05 3.32 16.30
CA GLU A 149 0.93 3.47 17.21
C GLU A 149 -0.09 4.46 16.62
N ILE A 150 -1.33 4.03 16.46
CA ILE A 150 -2.42 4.88 15.97
C ILE A 150 -3.23 5.53 17.11
N ASP A 151 -4.15 6.41 16.75
CA ASP A 151 -4.88 7.27 17.67
C ASP A 151 -5.72 6.52 18.74
N ASP A 152 -6.04 5.25 18.52
CA ASP A 152 -6.74 4.38 19.48
C ASP A 152 -5.82 3.52 20.36
N GLY A 153 -4.50 3.73 20.26
CA GLY A 153 -3.49 3.02 21.02
C GLY A 153 -3.07 1.67 20.42
N SER A 154 -3.62 1.27 19.27
CA SER A 154 -3.23 0.00 18.60
C SER A 154 -1.87 0.14 17.92
N TRP A 155 -1.04 -0.91 17.99
CA TRP A 155 0.27 -0.98 17.35
C TRP A 155 0.21 -1.77 16.04
N LEU A 156 0.42 -1.07 14.94
CA LEU A 156 0.17 -1.61 13.60
C LEU A 156 1.44 -1.66 12.74
N ILE A 157 1.45 -2.63 11.82
CA ILE A 157 2.43 -2.75 10.75
C ILE A 157 1.71 -2.84 9.39
N ASP A 158 2.47 -2.78 8.30
CA ASP A 158 1.98 -2.82 6.92
C ASP A 158 1.06 -4.03 6.70
N GLY A 159 -0.10 -3.75 6.13
CA GLY A 159 -1.11 -4.76 5.80
C GLY A 159 -0.71 -5.72 4.68
N GLY A 160 0.38 -5.46 3.98
CA GLY A 160 0.90 -6.32 2.91
C GLY A 160 1.19 -7.74 3.37
N ILE A 161 1.54 -7.94 4.65
CA ILE A 161 1.73 -9.27 5.23
C ILE A 161 0.45 -10.12 5.27
N VAL A 162 -0.72 -9.48 5.13
CA VAL A 162 -2.02 -10.15 5.10
C VAL A 162 -2.52 -10.24 3.66
N ALA A 163 -2.64 -9.10 3.00
CA ALA A 163 -3.10 -9.00 1.62
C ALA A 163 -2.50 -7.77 0.94
N ASN A 164 -1.44 -7.99 0.16
CA ASN A 164 -0.87 -6.92 -0.67
C ASN A 164 -1.82 -6.49 -1.80
N ASN A 165 -2.64 -7.43 -2.28
CA ASN A 165 -3.80 -7.15 -3.13
C ASN A 165 -5.09 -7.26 -2.30
N PRO A 166 -5.69 -6.15 -1.85
CA PRO A 166 -6.88 -6.17 -1.02
C PRO A 166 -8.19 -6.29 -1.81
N SER A 167 -8.17 -6.70 -3.08
CA SER A 167 -9.37 -6.71 -3.96
C SER A 167 -10.53 -7.52 -3.41
N LEU A 168 -10.26 -8.71 -2.84
CA LEU A 168 -11.32 -9.55 -2.25
C LEU A 168 -11.93 -8.90 -0.99
N LEU A 169 -11.09 -8.29 -0.16
CA LEU A 169 -11.56 -7.54 0.99
C LEU A 169 -12.38 -6.32 0.53
N GLY A 170 -11.88 -5.60 -0.48
CA GLY A 170 -12.59 -4.48 -1.09
C GLY A 170 -13.94 -4.87 -1.67
N TYR A 171 -14.01 -5.99 -2.37
CA TYR A 171 -15.27 -6.52 -2.88
C TYR A 171 -16.25 -6.86 -1.75
N SER A 172 -15.78 -7.52 -0.69
CA SER A 172 -16.59 -7.83 0.49
C SER A 172 -17.13 -6.58 1.20
N GLU A 173 -16.28 -5.56 1.37
CA GLU A 173 -16.68 -4.27 1.97
C GLU A 173 -17.64 -3.49 1.07
N ALA A 174 -17.39 -3.45 -0.24
CA ALA A 174 -18.28 -2.82 -1.21
C ALA A 174 -19.70 -3.46 -1.19
N LYS A 175 -19.79 -4.78 -1.07
CA LYS A 175 -21.08 -5.46 -0.92
C LYS A 175 -21.86 -5.05 0.34
N LYS A 176 -21.17 -4.67 1.41
CA LYS A 176 -21.80 -4.15 2.64
C LYS A 176 -22.22 -2.69 2.48
N LEU A 177 -21.40 -1.88 1.81
CA LEU A 177 -21.68 -0.46 1.59
C LEU A 177 -22.78 -0.24 0.54
N PHE A 178 -22.84 -1.08 -0.48
CA PHE A 178 -23.72 -0.98 -1.64
C PHE A 178 -24.47 -2.32 -1.87
N PRO A 179 -25.34 -2.74 -0.92
CA PRO A 179 -25.91 -4.10 -0.92
C PRO A 179 -26.82 -4.41 -2.12
N ASN A 180 -27.36 -3.39 -2.77
CA ASN A 180 -28.29 -3.54 -3.91
C ASN A 180 -27.62 -3.31 -5.26
N ASP A 181 -26.32 -2.96 -5.27
CA ASP A 181 -25.62 -2.59 -6.51
C ASP A 181 -24.78 -3.74 -7.06
N GLN A 182 -24.56 -3.71 -8.37
CA GLN A 182 -23.58 -4.56 -9.02
C GLN A 182 -22.19 -4.00 -8.77
N ILE A 183 -21.36 -4.75 -8.04
CA ILE A 183 -20.01 -4.33 -7.72
C ILE A 183 -19.05 -4.70 -8.86
N LYS A 184 -18.37 -3.69 -9.41
CA LYS A 184 -17.25 -3.86 -10.34
C LYS A 184 -15.96 -3.46 -9.66
N VAL A 185 -14.91 -4.24 -9.86
CA VAL A 185 -13.62 -4.04 -9.20
C VAL A 185 -12.52 -3.77 -10.22
N LEU A 186 -11.91 -2.60 -10.13
CA LEU A 186 -10.64 -2.31 -10.79
C LEU A 186 -9.50 -2.47 -9.78
N SER A 187 -8.63 -3.42 -10.01
CA SER A 187 -7.47 -3.70 -9.18
C SER A 187 -6.19 -3.29 -9.89
N ILE A 188 -5.40 -2.39 -9.28
CA ILE A 188 -4.19 -1.85 -9.87
C ILE A 188 -2.99 -2.31 -9.05
N GLY A 189 -2.06 -3.04 -9.69
CA GLY A 189 -0.85 -3.54 -9.07
C GLY A 189 0.34 -2.60 -9.22
N ALA A 190 1.35 -2.82 -8.38
CA ALA A 190 2.60 -2.08 -8.38
C ALA A 190 3.69 -2.76 -9.25
N GLY A 191 3.29 -3.69 -10.12
CA GLY A 191 4.18 -4.48 -10.97
C GLY A 191 4.55 -5.85 -10.37
N ILE A 192 4.89 -6.78 -11.24
CA ILE A 192 5.28 -8.16 -10.90
C ILE A 192 6.79 -8.30 -11.09
N ASN A 193 7.49 -8.74 -10.04
CA ASN A 193 8.88 -9.13 -10.12
C ASN A 193 8.98 -10.59 -10.58
N ARG A 194 9.47 -10.82 -11.79
CA ARG A 194 9.64 -12.17 -12.35
C ARG A 194 11.03 -12.78 -12.13
N ARG A 195 11.82 -12.23 -11.21
CA ARG A 195 13.15 -12.78 -10.91
C ARG A 195 13.03 -14.17 -10.34
N LYS A 196 13.55 -15.14 -11.07
CA LYS A 196 13.59 -16.53 -10.62
C LYS A 196 14.68 -16.70 -9.56
N ILE A 197 14.33 -17.37 -8.48
CA ILE A 197 15.30 -17.86 -7.49
C ILE A 197 15.74 -19.26 -7.91
N ASN A 198 17.04 -19.49 -7.91
CA ASN A 198 17.58 -20.80 -8.19
C ASN A 198 17.34 -21.74 -7.01
N GLY A 199 16.49 -22.76 -7.19
CA GLY A 199 16.10 -23.69 -6.12
C GLY A 199 17.28 -24.47 -5.53
N LYS A 200 18.29 -24.87 -6.35
CA LYS A 200 19.48 -25.56 -5.86
C LYS A 200 20.35 -24.66 -4.96
N HIS A 201 20.42 -23.37 -5.24
CA HIS A 201 21.12 -22.43 -4.38
C HIS A 201 20.32 -22.11 -3.12
N SER A 202 19.03 -21.87 -3.25
CA SER A 202 18.16 -21.49 -2.12
C SER A 202 17.96 -22.62 -1.10
N SER A 203 18.15 -23.89 -1.51
CA SER A 203 18.07 -25.04 -0.57
C SER A 203 19.10 -24.99 0.56
N LYS A 204 20.15 -24.15 0.42
CA LYS A 204 21.21 -23.97 1.40
C LYS A 204 21.09 -22.64 2.18
N TRP A 205 20.04 -21.87 1.95
CA TRP A 205 19.87 -20.55 2.54
C TRP A 205 19.34 -20.63 3.97
N GLY A 206 20.02 -19.98 4.89
CA GLY A 206 19.50 -19.61 6.20
C GLY A 206 18.79 -18.25 6.17
N ALA A 207 18.33 -17.77 7.32
CA ALA A 207 17.55 -16.55 7.46
C ALA A 207 18.20 -15.33 6.79
N LEU A 208 19.49 -15.08 7.02
CA LEU A 208 20.21 -13.94 6.40
C LEU A 208 20.25 -14.01 4.87
N SER A 209 20.40 -15.20 4.30
CA SER A 209 20.40 -15.37 2.85
C SER A 209 19.02 -15.12 2.27
N TRP A 210 17.96 -15.61 2.89
CA TRP A 210 16.59 -15.34 2.49
C TRP A 210 16.26 -13.85 2.56
N PHE A 211 16.72 -13.16 3.61
CA PHE A 211 16.60 -11.72 3.73
C PHE A 211 17.26 -10.97 2.57
N ASN A 212 18.50 -11.35 2.23
CA ASN A 212 19.26 -10.73 1.14
C ASN A 212 18.66 -11.01 -0.25
N HIS A 213 17.77 -12.01 -0.36
CA HIS A 213 17.11 -12.39 -1.61
C HIS A 213 15.63 -12.07 -1.64
N ASP A 214 15.23 -11.02 -0.90
CA ASP A 214 13.88 -10.43 -0.97
C ASP A 214 12.75 -11.37 -0.56
N ILE A 215 12.93 -12.13 0.55
CA ILE A 215 11.87 -12.99 1.08
C ILE A 215 10.55 -12.24 1.31
N LEU A 216 10.61 -10.99 1.73
CA LEU A 216 9.43 -10.16 1.92
C LEU A 216 8.71 -9.90 0.59
N GLY A 217 9.44 -9.57 -0.47
CA GLY A 217 8.87 -9.41 -1.80
C GLY A 217 8.13 -10.67 -2.26
N ILE A 218 8.71 -11.85 -2.01
CA ILE A 218 8.07 -13.14 -2.34
C ILE A 218 6.77 -13.32 -1.56
N MET A 219 6.78 -13.02 -0.27
CA MET A 219 5.59 -13.14 0.59
C MET A 219 4.48 -12.16 0.19
N LEU A 220 4.85 -10.98 -0.30
CA LEU A 220 3.92 -9.94 -0.74
C LEU A 220 3.41 -10.13 -2.17
N GLU A 221 4.08 -10.90 -3.02
CA GLU A 221 3.75 -11.11 -4.44
C GLU A 221 2.85 -12.35 -4.67
N SER A 222 1.94 -12.67 -3.77
CA SER A 222 1.04 -13.81 -3.98
C SER A 222 0.06 -13.54 -5.13
N SER A 223 0.15 -14.32 -6.22
CA SER A 223 -0.82 -14.32 -7.33
C SER A 223 -2.15 -14.97 -6.93
N MET A 224 -2.16 -15.77 -5.88
CA MET A 224 -3.32 -16.53 -5.43
C MET A 224 -4.56 -15.64 -5.19
N PHE A 225 -4.38 -14.47 -4.62
CA PHE A 225 -5.50 -13.52 -4.41
C PHE A 225 -6.07 -12.98 -5.72
N ASP A 226 -5.26 -12.84 -6.77
CA ASP A 226 -5.74 -12.43 -8.09
C ASP A 226 -6.57 -13.54 -8.75
N GLU A 227 -6.12 -14.78 -8.66
CA GLU A 227 -6.82 -15.95 -9.19
C GLU A 227 -8.17 -16.12 -8.50
N ILE A 228 -8.21 -16.09 -7.16
CA ILE A 228 -9.45 -16.18 -6.39
C ILE A 228 -10.40 -15.02 -6.71
N ALA A 229 -9.89 -13.80 -6.85
CA ALA A 229 -10.71 -12.65 -7.20
C ALA A 229 -11.32 -12.79 -8.60
N THR A 230 -10.53 -13.29 -9.55
CA THR A 230 -10.99 -13.57 -10.92
C THR A 230 -12.11 -14.61 -10.92
N ASP A 231 -11.96 -15.68 -10.16
CA ASP A 231 -12.95 -16.76 -10.10
C ASP A 231 -14.25 -16.33 -9.39
N LEU A 232 -14.13 -15.58 -8.29
CA LEU A 232 -15.30 -15.18 -7.47
C LEU A 232 -16.07 -13.99 -8.06
N ILE A 233 -15.38 -13.00 -8.61
CA ILE A 233 -16.00 -11.77 -9.13
C ILE A 233 -16.30 -11.89 -10.62
N GLY A 234 -15.54 -12.72 -11.33
CA GLY A 234 -15.75 -13.03 -12.74
C GLY A 234 -15.51 -11.80 -13.64
N LYS A 235 -16.44 -11.60 -14.58
CA LYS A 235 -16.35 -10.51 -15.58
C LYS A 235 -16.34 -9.09 -15.00
N ASP A 236 -16.73 -8.93 -13.76
CA ASP A 236 -16.77 -7.63 -13.06
C ASP A 236 -15.45 -7.33 -12.31
N TYR A 237 -14.43 -8.18 -12.47
CA TYR A 237 -13.06 -7.96 -11.97
C TYR A 237 -12.09 -7.67 -13.10
N LEU A 238 -11.41 -6.54 -13.02
CA LEU A 238 -10.31 -6.19 -13.91
C LEU A 238 -9.03 -5.95 -13.11
N ARG A 239 -8.01 -6.74 -13.39
CA ARG A 239 -6.67 -6.54 -12.81
C ARG A 239 -5.72 -5.92 -13.83
N VAL A 240 -5.16 -4.78 -13.48
CA VAL A 240 -4.08 -4.13 -14.21
C VAL A 240 -2.78 -4.31 -13.42
N ASN A 241 -1.87 -5.12 -13.96
CA ASN A 241 -0.57 -5.35 -13.34
C ASN A 241 0.42 -5.79 -14.42
N SER A 242 1.53 -5.08 -14.54
CA SER A 242 2.54 -5.34 -15.57
C SER A 242 3.81 -5.96 -14.98
N SER A 243 4.55 -6.69 -15.80
CA SER A 243 5.88 -7.15 -15.43
C SER A 243 6.85 -5.97 -15.33
N THR A 244 7.58 -5.86 -14.23
CA THR A 244 8.65 -4.86 -14.07
C THR A 244 9.93 -5.24 -14.87
N GLY A 245 9.89 -6.29 -15.66
CA GLY A 245 11.00 -6.77 -16.46
C GLY A 245 12.07 -7.47 -15.61
N LEU A 246 13.32 -7.44 -16.11
CA LEU A 246 14.49 -8.02 -15.42
C LEU A 246 15.13 -7.06 -14.41
N VAL A 247 14.60 -5.86 -14.28
CA VAL A 247 15.15 -4.85 -13.35
C VAL A 247 14.85 -5.31 -11.93
N ASN A 248 15.91 -5.67 -11.21
CA ASN A 248 15.83 -6.03 -9.79
C ASN A 248 15.73 -4.74 -8.97
N ARG A 249 14.51 -4.32 -8.67
CA ARG A 249 14.28 -3.18 -7.78
C ARG A 249 13.77 -3.67 -6.44
N ARG A 250 14.49 -3.34 -5.39
CA ARG A 250 14.02 -3.51 -4.01
C ARG A 250 12.84 -2.57 -3.75
N MET A 251 12.13 -2.79 -2.65
CA MET A 251 10.99 -1.93 -2.27
C MET A 251 11.37 -0.45 -2.14
N ASP A 252 12.64 -0.18 -1.83
CA ASP A 252 13.21 1.13 -1.56
C ASP A 252 14.18 1.64 -2.66
N ASP A 253 14.20 1.02 -3.83
CA ASP A 253 14.91 1.57 -4.99
C ASP A 253 14.09 2.71 -5.61
N ASN A 254 14.75 3.84 -5.84
CA ASN A 254 14.21 5.02 -6.52
C ASN A 254 14.27 4.87 -8.05
#